data_e0193bc93abdc7c48ea6a79ab8f41f53
#
_entry.id   e0193bc93abdc7c48ea6a79ab8f41f53
#
_cell.length_a   1.000
_cell.length_b   1.000
_cell.length_c   1.000
_cell.angle_alpha   90.00
_cell.angle_beta   90.00
_cell.angle_gamma   90.00
#
_symmetry.space_group_name_H-M   'P 1'
#
loop_
_entity.id
_entity.type
_entity.pdbx_description
1 polymer ?
#
loop_
_entity_poly.entity_id
_entity_poly.type
_entity_poly.pdbx_seq_one_letter_code
_entity_poly.pdbx_strand_id
1 'polypeptide(L)'
;MANYASAIRRIRKSEKARQYNKHYTSQMKSEIKKLLGVTDKEEAEKGFRAAQKLLDQLASKGIIHKNKAANQKSRLAAHVNRL
;
A
#
# COMPACT_ATOMS: atom_id res chain seq x y z
N MET A 1 28.06 1.04 27.49
CA MET A 1 27.03 0.03 27.74
C MET A 1 25.60 0.55 27.52
N ALA A 2 25.30 1.79 27.94
CA ALA A 2 24.01 2.42 27.60
C ALA A 2 23.74 2.49 26.09
N ASN A 3 24.80 2.68 25.30
CA ASN A 3 24.69 2.74 23.86
C ASN A 3 24.26 1.41 23.23
N TYR A 4 24.67 0.30 23.82
CA TYR A 4 24.33 -1.03 23.33
C TYR A 4 22.83 -1.31 23.50
N ALA A 5 22.27 -0.99 24.66
CA ALA A 5 20.85 -1.16 24.94
C ALA A 5 19.99 -0.27 24.01
N SER A 6 20.45 0.97 23.76
CA SER A 6 19.77 1.87 22.81
C SER A 6 19.79 1.33 21.40
N ALA A 7 20.92 0.76 20.97
CA ALA A 7 21.05 0.16 19.64
C ALA A 7 20.09 -1.03 19.46
N ILE A 8 19.98 -1.90 20.47
CA ILE A 8 19.05 -3.04 20.45
C ILE A 8 17.60 -2.56 20.35
N ARG A 9 17.22 -1.53 21.11
CA ARG A 9 15.88 -0.95 21.06
C ARG A 9 15.56 -0.39 19.68
N ARG A 10 16.51 0.30 19.06
CA ARG A 10 16.36 0.85 17.71
C ARG A 10 16.17 -0.27 16.69
N ILE A 11 16.95 -1.33 16.79
CA ILE A 11 16.85 -2.50 15.89
C ILE A 11 15.47 -3.13 16.02
N ARG A 12 14.98 -3.35 17.25
CA ARG A 12 13.66 -3.93 17.48
C ARG A 12 12.53 -3.06 16.93
N LYS A 13 12.62 -1.74 17.10
CA LYS A 13 11.65 -0.80 16.54
C LYS A 13 11.67 -0.83 15.01
N SER A 14 12.87 -0.85 14.42
CA SER A 14 13.04 -0.92 12.97
C SER A 14 12.47 -2.21 12.40
N GLU A 15 12.69 -3.34 13.08
CA GLU A 15 12.13 -4.63 12.65
C GLU A 15 10.61 -4.64 12.71
N LYS A 16 10.02 -4.11 13.78
CA LYS A 16 8.56 -3.99 13.91
C LYS A 16 7.98 -3.12 12.81
N ALA A 17 8.59 -1.96 12.55
CA ALA A 17 8.17 -1.05 11.50
C ALA A 17 8.30 -1.70 10.13
N ARG A 18 9.39 -2.43 9.88
CA ARG A 18 9.62 -3.15 8.64
C ARG A 18 8.56 -4.23 8.41
N GLN A 19 8.25 -5.03 9.42
CA GLN A 19 7.22 -6.06 9.33
C GLN A 19 5.84 -5.46 9.08
N TYR A 20 5.53 -4.38 9.78
CA TYR A 20 4.29 -3.64 9.61
C TYR A 20 4.16 -3.09 8.20
N ASN A 21 5.21 -2.45 7.69
CA ASN A 21 5.23 -1.89 6.34
C ASN A 21 5.13 -3.00 5.28
N LYS A 22 5.80 -4.12 5.50
CA LYS A 22 5.75 -5.27 4.61
C LYS A 22 4.33 -5.84 4.52
N HIS A 23 3.64 -5.95 5.65
CA HIS A 23 2.25 -6.42 5.71
C HIS A 23 1.34 -5.53 4.85
N TYR A 24 1.42 -4.22 5.02
CA TYR A 24 0.61 -3.28 4.26
C TYR A 24 0.98 -3.24 2.78
N THR A 25 2.27 -3.33 2.47
CA THR A 25 2.74 -3.37 1.08
C THR A 25 2.23 -4.63 0.38
N SER A 26 2.23 -5.77 1.06
CA SER A 26 1.69 -7.03 0.53
C SER A 26 0.19 -6.93 0.30
N GLN A 27 -0.55 -6.32 1.22
CA GLN A 27 -1.98 -6.09 1.09
C GLN A 27 -2.28 -5.20 -0.11
N MET A 28 -1.52 -4.13 -0.28
CA MET A 28 -1.64 -3.22 -1.43
C MET A 28 -1.44 -3.97 -2.74
N LYS A 29 -0.38 -4.78 -2.85
CA LYS A 29 -0.11 -5.56 -4.06
C LYS A 29 -1.22 -6.54 -4.36
N SER A 30 -1.76 -7.20 -3.34
CA SER A 30 -2.88 -8.14 -3.48
C SER A 30 -4.14 -7.45 -4.00
N GLU A 31 -4.48 -6.28 -3.45
CA GLU A 31 -5.64 -5.51 -3.86
C GLU A 31 -5.51 -5.03 -5.31
N ILE A 32 -4.32 -4.55 -5.69
CA ILE A 32 -4.05 -4.11 -7.07
C ILE A 32 -4.16 -5.28 -8.04
N LYS A 33 -3.58 -6.42 -7.70
CA LYS A 33 -3.62 -7.62 -8.53
C LYS A 33 -5.05 -8.11 -8.72
N LYS A 34 -5.84 -8.12 -7.66
CA LYS A 34 -7.26 -8.47 -7.70
C LYS A 34 -8.03 -7.57 -8.65
N LEU A 35 -7.82 -6.26 -8.53
CA LEU A 35 -8.49 -5.27 -9.35
C LEU A 35 -8.15 -5.44 -10.84
N LEU A 36 -6.88 -5.68 -11.15
CA LEU A 36 -6.42 -5.89 -12.52
C LEU A 36 -7.00 -7.16 -13.15
N GLY A 37 -7.39 -8.14 -12.33
CA GLY A 37 -8.01 -9.37 -12.79
C GLY A 37 -9.52 -9.28 -12.96
N VAL A 38 -10.17 -8.20 -12.52
CA VAL A 38 -11.61 -8.01 -12.64
C VAL A 38 -11.95 -7.51 -14.03
N THR A 39 -12.95 -8.14 -14.66
CA THR A 39 -13.40 -7.77 -16.01
C THR A 39 -14.73 -7.03 -15.99
N ASP A 40 -15.51 -7.13 -14.92
CA ASP A 40 -16.78 -6.43 -14.77
C ASP A 40 -16.53 -5.00 -14.26
N LYS A 41 -17.10 -4.02 -14.96
CA LYS A 41 -16.91 -2.61 -14.67
C LYS A 41 -17.40 -2.22 -13.27
N GLU A 42 -18.57 -2.72 -12.86
CA GLU A 42 -19.11 -2.40 -11.53
C GLU A 42 -18.22 -2.92 -10.41
N GLU A 43 -17.75 -4.16 -10.52
CA GLU A 43 -16.84 -4.73 -9.55
C GLU A 43 -15.49 -4.01 -9.57
N ALA A 44 -15.01 -3.63 -10.75
CA ALA A 44 -13.78 -2.88 -10.91
C ALA A 44 -13.87 -1.51 -10.24
N GLU A 45 -14.99 -0.81 -10.35
CA GLU A 45 -15.21 0.47 -9.68
C GLU A 45 -15.19 0.32 -8.17
N LYS A 46 -15.84 -0.70 -7.63
CA LYS A 46 -15.81 -1.00 -6.20
C LYS A 46 -14.40 -1.33 -5.72
N GLY A 47 -13.68 -2.17 -6.47
CA GLY A 47 -12.29 -2.51 -6.18
C GLY A 47 -11.38 -1.31 -6.26
N PHE A 48 -11.62 -0.41 -7.22
CA PHE A 48 -10.85 0.83 -7.35
C PHE A 48 -11.03 1.73 -6.12
N ARG A 49 -12.24 1.88 -5.63
CA ARG A 49 -12.49 2.69 -4.42
C ARG A 49 -11.76 2.12 -3.21
N ALA A 50 -11.78 0.80 -3.05
CA ALA A 50 -11.09 0.12 -1.95
C ALA A 50 -9.57 0.29 -2.09
N ALA A 51 -9.03 0.10 -3.29
CA ALA A 51 -7.60 0.27 -3.56
C ALA A 51 -7.16 1.72 -3.35
N GLN A 52 -7.96 2.68 -3.80
CA GLN A 52 -7.68 4.10 -3.63
C GLN A 52 -7.60 4.47 -2.14
N LYS A 53 -8.56 3.99 -1.36
CA LYS A 53 -8.57 4.21 0.09
C LYS A 53 -7.33 3.64 0.75
N LEU A 54 -6.94 2.43 0.38
CA LEU A 54 -5.75 1.79 0.92
C LEU A 54 -4.49 2.56 0.55
N LEU A 55 -4.34 2.98 -0.71
CA LEU A 55 -3.19 3.76 -1.19
C LEU A 55 -3.09 5.08 -0.45
N ASP A 56 -4.20 5.78 -0.24
CA ASP A 56 -4.23 7.04 0.49
C ASP A 56 -3.84 6.83 1.96
N GLN A 57 -4.30 5.76 2.60
CA GLN A 57 -3.93 5.41 3.96
C GLN A 57 -2.43 5.11 4.08
N LEU A 58 -1.87 4.36 3.14
CA LEU A 58 -0.45 4.02 3.14
C LEU A 58 0.43 5.25 2.92
N ALA A 59 0.01 6.16 2.06
CA ALA A 59 0.71 7.43 1.84
C ALA A 59 0.65 8.30 3.09
N SER A 60 -0.51 8.37 3.75
CA SER A 60 -0.70 9.12 4.99
C SER A 60 0.18 8.60 6.12
N LYS A 61 0.36 7.28 6.19
CA LYS A 61 1.20 6.63 7.20
C LYS A 61 2.69 6.68 6.87
N GLY A 62 3.05 7.15 5.67
CA GLY A 62 4.44 7.19 5.22
C GLY A 62 5.01 5.85 4.77
N ILE A 63 4.17 4.84 4.59
CA ILE A 63 4.60 3.52 4.11
C ILE A 63 5.00 3.58 2.64
N ILE A 64 4.27 4.36 1.85
CA ILE A 64 4.61 4.68 0.47
C ILE A 64 4.64 6.19 0.29
N HIS A 65 5.37 6.66 -0.73
CA HIS A 65 5.40 8.08 -1.05
C HIS A 65 4.09 8.49 -1.73
N LYS A 66 3.65 9.72 -1.51
CA LYS A 66 2.43 10.27 -2.12
C LYS A 66 2.44 10.19 -3.64
N ASN A 67 3.61 10.33 -4.26
CA ASN A 67 3.76 10.24 -5.72
C ASN A 67 3.50 8.81 -6.20
N LYS A 68 3.98 7.80 -5.45
CA LYS A 68 3.72 6.41 -5.77
C LYS A 68 2.22 6.10 -5.67
N ALA A 69 1.56 6.61 -4.64
CA ALA A 69 0.11 6.45 -4.48
C ALA A 69 -0.64 7.08 -5.65
N ALA A 70 -0.27 8.29 -6.05
CA ALA A 70 -0.88 9.00 -7.17
C ALA A 70 -0.67 8.24 -8.48
N ASN A 71 0.52 7.72 -8.74
CA ASN A 71 0.83 6.95 -9.94
C ASN A 71 0.01 5.67 -10.00
N GLN A 72 -0.10 4.95 -8.90
CA GLN A 72 -0.89 3.73 -8.84
C GLN A 72 -2.38 4.02 -9.04
N LYS A 73 -2.91 5.06 -8.42
CA LYS A 73 -4.30 5.47 -8.62
C LYS A 73 -4.60 5.80 -10.07
N SER A 74 -3.69 6.52 -10.74
CA SER A 74 -3.84 6.86 -12.16
C SER A 74 -3.88 5.62 -13.04
N ARG A 75 -3.00 4.67 -12.81
CA ARG A 75 -2.95 3.41 -13.56
C ARG A 75 -4.23 2.59 -13.36
N LEU A 76 -4.69 2.49 -12.12
CA LEU A 76 -5.90 1.74 -11.80
C LEU A 76 -7.14 2.41 -12.38
N ALA A 77 -7.22 3.73 -12.33
CA ALA A 77 -8.32 4.50 -12.95
C ALA A 77 -8.36 4.28 -14.46
N ALA A 78 -7.20 4.29 -15.12
CA ALA A 78 -7.11 4.02 -16.55
C ALA A 78 -7.60 2.62 -16.89
N HIS A 79 -7.22 1.63 -16.07
CA HIS A 79 -7.66 0.24 -16.27
C HIS A 79 -9.19 0.12 -16.14
N VAL A 80 -9.78 0.71 -15.11
CA VAL A 80 -11.22 0.68 -14.87
C VAL A 80 -11.96 1.39 -16.00
N ASN A 81 -11.45 2.52 -16.49
CA ASN A 81 -12.07 3.27 -17.57
C ASN A 81 -12.07 2.53 -18.91
N ARG A 82 -11.15 1.58 -19.10
CA ARG A 82 -11.10 0.75 -20.29
C ARG A 82 -12.12 -0.38 -20.27
N LEU A 83 -12.64 -0.71 -19.11
CA LEU A 83 -13.69 -1.72 -19.00
C LEU A 83 -15.04 -1.10 -19.36
#